data_bc110a7af96a28738815df9a1fceb351
#
_entry.id   bc110a7af96a28738815df9a1fceb351
#
_cell.length_a   1.000
_cell.length_b   1.000
_cell.length_c   1.000
_cell.angle_alpha   90.00
_cell.angle_beta   90.00
_cell.angle_gamma   90.00
#
_symmetry.space_group_name_H-M   'P 1'
#
loop_
_entity.id
_entity.type
_entity.pdbx_description
1 polymer ?
#
loop_
_entity_poly.entity_id
_entity_poly.type
_entity_poly.pdbx_seq_one_letter_code
_entity_poly.pdbx_strand_id
1 'polypeptide(L)'
;MQKDLKKNIMSKYSKIIVGGCSWTEKDYPKFAKPKPLDFKMWGELIGEKLNCEVINTAKGGYGNKAIYHQTLKAIMNNKVDHVFVMWSEWTRQDFLLDTLNDTEYVSIPTWNIDKESTISNKVIDKWYDDSFNKNFPKKNDKNFVAPIPSMKQLIDTTINYIYSLEVICEKLNIKYTTCQAIDTCILPSLIIKHPHLEHIKNFHGWPPTKDLGGFTMSNLLKKEYGQDFKISDVDAHPNEMGQKFIANKLMEYANV
;
A
#
# COMPACT_ATOMS: atom_id res chain seq x y z
N MET A 1 -19.90 28.31 -38.71
CA MET A 1 -20.14 28.18 -37.26
C MET A 1 -20.46 26.72 -36.97
N GLN A 2 -19.42 25.88 -36.77
CA GLN A 2 -19.59 24.54 -36.23
C GLN A 2 -19.60 24.66 -34.72
N LYS A 3 -20.75 24.41 -34.10
CA LYS A 3 -20.87 24.25 -32.66
C LYS A 3 -20.34 22.88 -32.31
N ASP A 4 -19.20 22.84 -31.63
CA ASP A 4 -18.67 21.66 -30.96
C ASP A 4 -19.68 21.13 -29.96
N LEU A 5 -20.43 20.12 -30.36
CA LEU A 5 -21.17 19.26 -29.47
C LEU A 5 -20.14 18.36 -28.76
N LYS A 6 -19.52 18.89 -27.69
CA LYS A 6 -18.89 18.03 -26.68
C LYS A 6 -20.01 17.17 -26.11
N LYS A 7 -20.17 15.93 -26.61
CA LYS A 7 -20.93 14.91 -25.95
C LYS A 7 -20.38 14.79 -24.53
N ASN A 8 -21.15 15.24 -23.53
CA ASN A 8 -20.93 14.89 -22.15
C ASN A 8 -21.13 13.36 -22.04
N ILE A 9 -20.06 12.61 -22.28
CA ILE A 9 -20.03 11.20 -21.95
C ILE A 9 -19.99 11.19 -20.41
N MET A 10 -21.13 10.92 -19.79
CA MET A 10 -21.19 10.70 -18.35
C MET A 10 -20.18 9.59 -18.02
N SER A 11 -19.24 9.89 -17.14
CA SER A 11 -18.27 8.91 -16.68
C SER A 11 -19.02 7.71 -16.08
N LYS A 12 -18.56 6.50 -16.41
CA LYS A 12 -19.06 5.26 -15.82
C LYS A 12 -18.77 5.19 -14.31
N TYR A 13 -17.79 5.96 -13.86
CA TYR A 13 -17.36 6.04 -12.47
C TYR A 13 -17.56 7.45 -11.95
N SER A 14 -18.11 7.56 -10.74
CA SER A 14 -18.24 8.83 -10.04
C SER A 14 -17.10 9.04 -9.04
N LYS A 15 -16.69 7.96 -8.36
CA LYS A 15 -15.71 8.03 -7.30
C LYS A 15 -14.94 6.71 -7.16
N ILE A 16 -13.62 6.79 -6.97
CA ILE A 16 -12.75 5.65 -6.70
C ILE A 16 -11.96 5.87 -5.42
N ILE A 17 -11.54 4.77 -4.78
CA ILE A 17 -10.56 4.78 -3.69
C ILE A 17 -9.25 4.22 -4.21
N VAL A 18 -8.13 4.84 -3.81
CA VAL A 18 -6.79 4.31 -4.01
C VAL A 18 -6.08 4.17 -2.67
N GLY A 19 -5.62 2.95 -2.36
CA GLY A 19 -4.92 2.61 -1.13
C GLY A 19 -3.50 2.12 -1.42
N GLY A 20 -2.58 2.37 -0.48
CA GLY A 20 -1.19 1.93 -0.63
C GLY A 20 -0.21 2.63 0.29
N CYS A 21 1.06 2.52 -0.02
CA CYS A 21 2.16 3.20 0.67
C CYS A 21 2.70 4.39 -0.15
N SER A 22 3.97 4.74 0.03
CA SER A 22 4.65 5.81 -0.71
C SER A 22 4.60 5.68 -2.24
N TRP A 23 4.41 4.48 -2.78
CA TRP A 23 4.20 4.25 -4.22
C TRP A 23 2.85 4.74 -4.73
N THR A 24 1.94 5.09 -3.81
CA THR A 24 0.55 5.50 -4.07
C THR A 24 0.24 6.89 -3.51
N GLU A 25 1.01 7.34 -2.52
CA GLU A 25 0.78 8.61 -1.82
C GLU A 25 0.84 9.79 -2.79
N LYS A 26 -0.25 10.58 -2.84
CA LYS A 26 -0.40 11.71 -3.75
C LYS A 26 0.75 12.72 -3.68
N ASP A 27 1.18 13.04 -2.46
CA ASP A 27 2.18 14.08 -2.23
C ASP A 27 3.62 13.56 -2.21
N TYR A 28 3.84 12.25 -2.44
CA TYR A 28 5.18 11.65 -2.40
C TYR A 28 6.21 12.37 -3.27
N PRO A 29 5.90 12.82 -4.51
CA PRO A 29 6.89 13.53 -5.34
C PRO A 29 7.49 14.77 -4.68
N LYS A 30 6.74 15.45 -3.80
CA LYS A 30 7.21 16.62 -3.04
C LYS A 30 8.32 16.27 -2.04
N PHE A 31 8.43 15.00 -1.65
CA PHE A 31 9.44 14.47 -0.71
C PHE A 31 10.54 13.65 -1.40
N ALA A 32 10.48 13.55 -2.73
CA ALA A 32 11.43 12.77 -3.54
C ALA A 32 12.86 13.25 -3.35
N LYS A 33 13.81 12.31 -3.45
CA LYS A 33 15.24 12.59 -3.31
C LYS A 33 15.95 12.44 -4.67
N PRO A 34 16.97 13.23 -4.96
CA PRO A 34 17.62 14.25 -4.09
C PRO A 34 16.87 15.59 -4.00
N LYS A 35 15.81 15.78 -4.77
CA LYS A 35 15.04 17.03 -4.78
C LYS A 35 13.55 16.75 -5.00
N PRO A 36 12.65 17.63 -4.52
CA PRO A 36 11.23 17.57 -4.84
C PRO A 36 10.99 17.55 -6.36
N LEU A 37 9.95 16.81 -6.75
CA LEU A 37 9.49 16.66 -8.12
C LEU A 37 8.00 17.03 -8.20
N ASP A 38 7.55 17.35 -9.42
CA ASP A 38 6.15 17.68 -9.68
C ASP A 38 5.61 16.76 -10.79
N PHE A 39 4.99 15.67 -10.40
CA PHE A 39 4.25 14.77 -11.28
C PHE A 39 3.11 14.10 -10.52
N LYS A 40 2.11 13.61 -11.28
CA LYS A 40 0.95 12.93 -10.72
C LYS A 40 1.24 11.47 -10.43
N MET A 41 0.76 11.01 -9.30
CA MET A 41 0.81 9.60 -8.95
C MET A 41 -0.25 8.80 -9.72
N TRP A 42 -0.08 7.48 -9.83
CA TRP A 42 -0.94 6.60 -10.62
C TRP A 42 -2.42 6.73 -10.27
N GLY A 43 -2.77 6.95 -9.00
CA GLY A 43 -4.15 7.13 -8.58
C GLY A 43 -4.81 8.36 -9.17
N GLU A 44 -4.10 9.49 -9.23
CA GLU A 44 -4.57 10.72 -9.87
C GLU A 44 -4.71 10.54 -11.39
N LEU A 45 -3.73 9.84 -12.01
CA LEU A 45 -3.77 9.55 -13.44
C LEU A 45 -4.97 8.67 -13.82
N ILE A 46 -5.34 7.70 -12.99
CA ILE A 46 -6.56 6.90 -13.17
C ILE A 46 -7.80 7.78 -13.04
N GLY A 47 -7.88 8.61 -11.99
CA GLY A 47 -9.00 9.53 -11.78
C GLY A 47 -9.24 10.45 -12.97
N GLU A 48 -8.18 11.01 -13.54
CA GLU A 48 -8.26 11.85 -14.74
C GLU A 48 -8.78 11.08 -15.96
N LYS A 49 -8.23 9.88 -16.21
CA LYS A 49 -8.67 9.05 -17.35
C LYS A 49 -10.12 8.60 -17.23
N LEU A 50 -10.56 8.28 -16.01
CA LEU A 50 -11.94 7.89 -15.74
C LEU A 50 -12.86 9.10 -15.52
N ASN A 51 -12.32 10.32 -15.49
CA ASN A 51 -13.04 11.55 -15.17
C ASN A 51 -13.90 11.39 -13.90
N CYS A 52 -13.30 10.96 -12.79
CA CYS A 52 -13.95 10.69 -11.52
C CYS A 52 -13.16 11.24 -10.32
N GLU A 53 -13.84 11.38 -9.18
CA GLU A 53 -13.21 11.75 -7.92
C GLU A 53 -12.31 10.63 -7.39
N VAL A 54 -11.15 10.98 -6.82
CA VAL A 54 -10.20 10.05 -6.20
C VAL A 54 -10.08 10.32 -4.71
N ILE A 55 -10.43 9.34 -3.90
CA ILE A 55 -10.11 9.31 -2.48
C ILE A 55 -8.79 8.56 -2.32
N ASN A 56 -7.70 9.28 -2.07
CA ASN A 56 -6.39 8.68 -1.82
C ASN A 56 -6.21 8.47 -0.31
N THR A 57 -6.09 7.21 0.12
CA THR A 57 -5.88 6.81 1.52
C THR A 57 -4.44 6.40 1.82
N ALA A 58 -3.56 6.48 0.82
CA ALA A 58 -2.18 6.07 0.94
C ALA A 58 -1.33 7.09 1.69
N LYS A 59 -0.34 6.58 2.42
CA LYS A 59 0.69 7.39 3.08
C LYS A 59 2.04 6.69 3.03
N GLY A 60 3.09 7.47 2.86
CA GLY A 60 4.47 7.00 2.90
C GLY A 60 4.77 6.21 4.17
N GLY A 61 5.41 5.07 3.99
CA GLY A 61 5.75 4.21 5.11
C GLY A 61 4.67 3.23 5.56
N TYR A 62 3.41 3.37 5.16
CA TYR A 62 2.35 2.43 5.56
C TYR A 62 2.71 0.98 5.27
N GLY A 63 2.47 0.10 6.25
CA GLY A 63 2.41 -1.34 6.08
C GLY A 63 0.99 -1.80 5.75
N ASN A 64 0.79 -3.10 5.65
CA ASN A 64 -0.45 -3.65 5.12
C ASN A 64 -1.65 -3.54 6.08
N LYS A 65 -1.41 -3.48 7.39
CA LYS A 65 -2.47 -3.21 8.38
C LYS A 65 -3.01 -1.78 8.21
N ALA A 66 -2.13 -0.79 8.09
CA ALA A 66 -2.53 0.60 7.88
C ALA A 66 -3.27 0.77 6.56
N ILE A 67 -2.75 0.19 5.46
CA ILE A 67 -3.40 0.19 4.14
C ILE A 67 -4.82 -0.38 4.24
N TYR A 68 -4.97 -1.56 4.86
CA TYR A 68 -6.27 -2.20 5.06
C TYR A 68 -7.26 -1.30 5.81
N HIS A 69 -6.88 -0.83 7.00
CA HIS A 69 -7.80 -0.06 7.85
C HIS A 69 -8.17 1.29 7.25
N GLN A 70 -7.24 2.01 6.63
CA GLN A 70 -7.53 3.29 6.00
C GLN A 70 -8.41 3.13 4.75
N THR A 71 -8.15 2.09 3.95
CA THR A 71 -9.00 1.77 2.79
C THR A 71 -10.41 1.35 3.24
N LEU A 72 -10.51 0.48 4.24
CA LEU A 72 -11.79 0.05 4.80
C LEU A 72 -12.59 1.23 5.36
N LYS A 73 -11.95 2.10 6.14
CA LYS A 73 -12.57 3.33 6.67
C LYS A 73 -13.13 4.19 5.55
N ALA A 74 -12.39 4.35 4.45
CA ALA A 74 -12.85 5.12 3.30
C ALA A 74 -14.05 4.45 2.60
N ILE A 75 -14.04 3.13 2.43
CA ILE A 75 -15.16 2.35 1.86
C ILE A 75 -16.43 2.55 2.70
N MET A 76 -16.31 2.44 4.02
CA MET A 76 -17.46 2.54 4.92
C MET A 76 -18.07 3.95 5.00
N ASN A 77 -17.28 4.97 4.70
CA ASN A 77 -17.71 6.37 4.78
C ASN A 77 -18.10 6.98 3.43
N ASN A 78 -17.94 6.25 2.32
CA ASN A 78 -18.19 6.78 0.99
C ASN A 78 -18.89 5.77 0.10
N LYS A 79 -19.76 6.26 -0.78
CA LYS A 79 -20.25 5.47 -1.89
C LYS A 79 -19.21 5.55 -3.02
N VAL A 80 -18.63 4.41 -3.40
CA VAL A 80 -17.57 4.34 -4.41
C VAL A 80 -17.87 3.24 -5.43
N ASP A 81 -17.34 3.40 -6.62
CA ASP A 81 -17.57 2.47 -7.73
C ASP A 81 -16.44 1.45 -7.87
N HIS A 82 -15.22 1.83 -7.46
CA HIS A 82 -14.05 0.97 -7.58
C HIS A 82 -13.02 1.27 -6.48
N VAL A 83 -12.36 0.24 -6.00
CA VAL A 83 -11.26 0.32 -5.05
C VAL A 83 -10.01 -0.28 -5.70
N PHE A 84 -8.95 0.51 -5.77
CA PHE A 84 -7.61 0.08 -6.20
C PHE A 84 -6.69 0.04 -4.99
N VAL A 85 -6.01 -1.07 -4.75
CA VAL A 85 -5.05 -1.20 -3.65
C VAL A 85 -3.72 -1.73 -4.16
N MET A 86 -2.66 -1.04 -3.77
CA MET A 86 -1.30 -1.50 -3.98
C MET A 86 -0.66 -1.82 -2.64
N TRP A 87 -0.56 -3.11 -2.33
CA TRP A 87 -0.02 -3.61 -1.06
C TRP A 87 1.47 -3.35 -0.94
N SER A 88 1.89 -3.05 0.28
CA SER A 88 3.27 -2.77 0.62
C SER A 88 4.01 -4.06 1.02
N GLU A 89 5.19 -3.90 1.52
CA GLU A 89 6.02 -4.98 2.02
C GLU A 89 5.35 -5.68 3.22
N TRP A 90 5.38 -7.02 3.25
CA TRP A 90 4.57 -7.84 4.16
C TRP A 90 5.12 -7.94 5.57
N THR A 91 6.38 -7.60 5.76
CA THR A 91 7.05 -7.68 7.07
C THR A 91 6.96 -6.41 7.89
N ARG A 92 6.34 -5.34 7.37
CA ARG A 92 6.12 -4.12 8.12
C ARG A 92 5.12 -4.33 9.24
N GLN A 93 5.44 -3.80 10.41
CA GLN A 93 4.54 -3.73 11.56
C GLN A 93 3.93 -2.34 11.66
N ASP A 94 2.61 -2.30 11.68
CA ASP A 94 1.86 -1.06 11.85
C ASP A 94 1.36 -0.93 13.27
N PHE A 95 1.71 0.17 13.90
CA PHE A 95 1.24 0.58 15.22
C PHE A 95 0.29 1.75 15.06
N LEU A 96 -0.84 1.67 15.75
CA LEU A 96 -1.77 2.79 15.88
C LEU A 96 -1.33 3.61 17.10
N LEU A 97 -0.95 4.85 16.86
CA LEU A 97 -0.58 5.77 17.92
C LEU A 97 -1.75 6.73 18.15
N ASP A 98 -2.32 6.70 19.37
CA ASP A 98 -3.21 7.74 19.83
C ASP A 98 -2.36 8.94 20.26
N THR A 99 -2.39 9.98 19.46
CA THR A 99 -1.89 11.29 19.87
C THR A 99 -3.05 12.13 20.36
N LEU A 100 -2.78 13.13 21.20
CA LEU A 100 -3.83 13.96 21.83
C LEU A 100 -4.83 14.60 20.86
N ASN A 101 -4.51 14.65 19.57
CA ASN A 101 -5.35 15.30 18.54
C ASN A 101 -5.57 14.45 17.29
N ASP A 102 -4.91 13.29 17.14
CA ASP A 102 -5.04 12.49 15.92
C ASP A 102 -4.60 11.04 16.17
N THR A 103 -5.22 10.11 15.44
CA THR A 103 -4.89 8.70 15.47
C THR A 103 -4.12 8.35 14.21
N GLU A 104 -2.82 8.12 14.32
CA GLU A 104 -1.95 7.89 13.17
C GLU A 104 -1.32 6.50 13.19
N TYR A 105 -1.22 5.88 12.01
CA TYR A 105 -0.43 4.67 11.85
C TYR A 105 1.04 5.01 11.65
N VAL A 106 1.89 4.31 12.41
CA VAL A 106 3.34 4.29 12.21
C VAL A 106 3.76 2.88 11.87
N SER A 107 4.47 2.73 10.77
CA SER A 107 4.92 1.42 10.29
C SER A 107 6.43 1.28 10.45
N ILE A 108 6.84 0.17 11.02
CA ILE A 108 8.25 -0.16 11.26
C ILE A 108 8.61 -1.36 10.39
N PRO A 109 9.50 -1.21 9.42
CA PRO A 109 10.00 -2.34 8.67
C PRO A 109 10.92 -3.20 9.54
N THR A 110 10.81 -4.51 9.44
CA THR A 110 11.56 -5.47 10.27
C THR A 110 13.08 -5.33 10.10
N TRP A 111 13.57 -4.94 8.92
CA TRP A 111 14.99 -4.72 8.67
C TRP A 111 15.58 -3.45 9.33
N ASN A 112 14.74 -2.58 9.90
CA ASN A 112 15.19 -1.38 10.60
C ASN A 112 15.28 -1.59 12.12
N ILE A 113 14.89 -2.75 12.63
CA ILE A 113 14.89 -3.03 14.07
C ILE A 113 16.32 -3.02 14.64
N ASP A 114 17.30 -3.44 13.84
CA ASP A 114 18.71 -3.50 14.24
C ASP A 114 19.52 -2.25 13.87
N LYS A 115 18.93 -1.29 13.18
CA LYS A 115 19.63 -0.07 12.81
C LYS A 115 19.23 1.03 13.79
N GLU A 116 20.23 1.73 14.33
CA GLU A 116 20.09 3.00 15.08
C GLU A 116 19.46 4.10 14.22
N SER A 117 18.28 3.86 13.65
CA SER A 117 17.57 4.92 12.95
C SER A 117 16.86 5.79 13.99
N THR A 118 17.22 7.05 14.04
CA THR A 118 16.69 8.05 14.97
C THR A 118 15.17 8.18 14.94
N ILE A 119 14.51 7.78 13.86
CA ILE A 119 13.04 7.84 13.70
C ILE A 119 12.38 6.64 14.34
N SER A 120 12.87 5.42 14.07
CA SER A 120 12.31 4.20 14.68
C SER A 120 12.49 4.17 16.18
N ASN A 121 13.63 4.66 16.69
CA ASN A 121 13.87 4.73 18.12
C ASN A 121 12.94 5.74 18.81
N LYS A 122 12.71 6.93 18.25
CA LYS A 122 11.76 7.90 18.81
C LYS A 122 10.33 7.40 18.83
N VAL A 123 9.90 6.67 17.79
CA VAL A 123 8.55 6.10 17.71
C VAL A 123 8.40 4.95 18.68
N ILE A 124 9.40 4.05 18.76
CA ILE A 124 9.40 2.94 19.72
C ILE A 124 9.48 3.48 21.15
N ASP A 125 10.31 4.50 21.40
CA ASP A 125 10.43 5.13 22.71
C ASP A 125 9.10 5.76 23.12
N LYS A 126 8.48 6.53 22.23
CA LYS A 126 7.19 7.16 22.52
C LYS A 126 6.09 6.13 22.74
N TRP A 127 6.01 5.09 21.90
CA TRP A 127 5.05 4.00 22.07
C TRP A 127 5.25 3.26 23.38
N TYR A 128 6.51 3.00 23.77
CA TYR A 128 6.85 2.38 25.03
C TYR A 128 6.43 3.25 26.22
N ASP A 129 6.75 4.53 26.17
CA ASP A 129 6.42 5.47 27.24
C ASP A 129 4.90 5.67 27.38
N ASP A 130 4.16 5.76 26.28
CA ASP A 130 2.71 5.99 26.27
C ASP A 130 1.90 4.73 26.57
N SER A 131 2.34 3.55 26.08
CA SER A 131 1.54 2.30 26.11
C SER A 131 1.88 1.38 27.28
N PHE A 132 3.09 1.44 27.82
CA PHE A 132 3.60 0.52 28.84
C PHE A 132 3.98 1.20 30.16
N ASN A 133 3.42 2.37 30.40
CA ASN A 133 3.76 3.20 31.54
C ASN A 133 3.73 2.43 32.88
N LYS A 134 4.86 2.41 33.58
CA LYS A 134 5.11 2.05 35.00
C LYS A 134 5.04 0.58 35.41
N ASN A 135 4.37 -0.32 34.68
CA ASN A 135 4.12 -1.69 35.13
C ASN A 135 4.92 -2.77 34.39
N PHE A 136 5.68 -2.39 33.38
CA PHE A 136 6.49 -3.30 32.58
C PHE A 136 8.00 -3.06 32.78
N PRO A 137 8.85 -4.06 32.51
CA PRO A 137 10.29 -3.92 32.61
C PRO A 137 10.79 -2.71 31.84
N LYS A 138 11.72 -1.94 32.43
CA LYS A 138 12.29 -0.80 31.74
C LYS A 138 13.01 -1.22 30.47
N LYS A 139 13.00 -0.38 29.44
CA LYS A 139 13.67 -0.56 28.14
C LYS A 139 15.11 -1.11 28.21
N ASN A 140 15.81 -0.83 29.31
CA ASN A 140 17.18 -1.31 29.55
C ASN A 140 17.23 -2.68 30.25
N ASP A 141 16.12 -3.34 30.48
CA ASP A 141 16.13 -4.71 30.99
C ASP A 141 16.56 -5.64 29.83
N LYS A 142 17.71 -6.28 30.01
CA LYS A 142 18.28 -7.23 29.03
C LYS A 142 17.37 -8.40 28.70
N ASN A 143 16.34 -8.63 29.51
CA ASN A 143 15.34 -9.66 29.34
C ASN A 143 14.07 -9.15 28.63
N PHE A 144 14.00 -7.85 28.30
CA PHE A 144 12.85 -7.32 27.55
C PHE A 144 12.98 -7.70 26.07
N VAL A 145 12.16 -8.63 25.66
CA VAL A 145 11.98 -8.97 24.25
C VAL A 145 10.67 -8.30 23.81
N ALA A 146 10.76 -7.28 22.96
CA ALA A 146 9.57 -6.73 22.32
C ALA A 146 8.82 -7.86 21.59
N PRO A 147 7.50 -7.98 21.71
CA PRO A 147 6.75 -9.00 20.99
C PRO A 147 6.78 -8.71 19.48
N ILE A 148 7.78 -9.28 18.81
CA ILE A 148 7.91 -9.19 17.35
C ILE A 148 7.10 -10.38 16.80
N PRO A 149 6.06 -10.16 15.98
CA PRO A 149 5.33 -11.24 15.36
C PRO A 149 6.27 -12.08 14.49
N SER A 150 6.04 -13.38 14.46
CA SER A 150 6.78 -14.25 13.55
C SER A 150 6.51 -13.87 12.10
N MET A 151 7.44 -14.14 11.20
CA MET A 151 7.27 -13.94 9.76
C MET A 151 5.96 -14.59 9.27
N LYS A 152 5.68 -15.82 9.74
CA LYS A 152 4.42 -16.50 9.41
C LYS A 152 3.20 -15.68 9.84
N GLN A 153 3.18 -15.13 11.03
CA GLN A 153 2.06 -14.33 11.52
C GLN A 153 1.85 -13.06 10.68
N LEU A 154 2.93 -12.38 10.28
CA LEU A 154 2.85 -11.20 9.43
C LEU A 154 2.26 -11.54 8.04
N ILE A 155 2.69 -12.67 7.47
CA ILE A 155 2.18 -13.17 6.20
C ILE A 155 0.71 -13.56 6.31
N ASP A 156 0.34 -14.38 7.29
CA ASP A 156 -1.04 -14.82 7.51
C ASP A 156 -1.95 -13.60 7.70
N THR A 157 -1.50 -12.62 8.47
CA THR A 157 -2.24 -11.37 8.71
C THR A 157 -2.44 -10.57 7.43
N THR A 158 -1.39 -10.44 6.61
CA THR A 158 -1.48 -9.72 5.32
C THR A 158 -2.44 -10.42 4.36
N ILE A 159 -2.35 -11.75 4.24
CA ILE A 159 -3.28 -12.53 3.38
C ILE A 159 -4.73 -12.35 3.86
N ASN A 160 -4.96 -12.36 5.18
CA ASN A 160 -6.29 -12.12 5.74
C ASN A 160 -6.81 -10.71 5.41
N TYR A 161 -5.97 -9.67 5.42
CA TYR A 161 -6.37 -8.33 5.01
C TYR A 161 -6.74 -8.26 3.53
N ILE A 162 -5.93 -8.88 2.66
CA ILE A 162 -6.20 -8.93 1.23
C ILE A 162 -7.56 -9.61 0.97
N TYR A 163 -7.75 -10.80 1.53
CA TYR A 163 -8.97 -11.56 1.37
C TYR A 163 -10.20 -10.85 1.95
N SER A 164 -10.08 -10.29 3.17
CA SER A 164 -11.18 -9.58 3.81
C SER A 164 -11.63 -8.37 3.01
N LEU A 165 -10.70 -7.60 2.45
CA LEU A 165 -11.03 -6.42 1.66
C LEU A 165 -11.75 -6.80 0.35
N GLU A 166 -11.29 -7.88 -0.30
CA GLU A 166 -11.95 -8.44 -1.49
C GLU A 166 -13.39 -8.85 -1.19
N VAL A 167 -13.60 -9.63 -0.13
CA VAL A 167 -14.95 -10.08 0.29
C VAL A 167 -15.87 -8.91 0.65
N ILE A 168 -15.34 -7.89 1.33
CA ILE A 168 -16.12 -6.68 1.66
C ILE A 168 -16.53 -5.95 0.38
N CYS A 169 -15.62 -5.74 -0.56
CA CYS A 169 -15.93 -5.10 -1.84
C CYS A 169 -16.97 -5.90 -2.63
N GLU A 170 -16.82 -7.22 -2.70
CA GLU A 170 -17.81 -8.10 -3.34
C GLU A 170 -19.18 -7.97 -2.68
N LYS A 171 -19.25 -8.03 -1.35
CA LYS A 171 -20.51 -7.89 -0.60
C LYS A 171 -21.20 -6.55 -0.80
N LEU A 172 -20.43 -5.50 -0.98
CA LEU A 172 -20.94 -4.14 -1.23
C LEU A 172 -21.15 -3.85 -2.73
N ASN A 173 -20.89 -4.82 -3.60
CA ASN A 173 -20.93 -4.66 -5.06
C ASN A 173 -20.02 -3.52 -5.57
N ILE A 174 -18.85 -3.39 -4.96
CA ILE A 174 -17.79 -2.47 -5.34
C ILE A 174 -16.75 -3.23 -6.15
N LYS A 175 -16.33 -2.71 -7.30
CA LYS A 175 -15.22 -3.29 -8.05
C LYS A 175 -13.92 -3.19 -7.25
N TYR A 176 -13.11 -4.23 -7.32
CA TYR A 176 -11.85 -4.30 -6.59
C TYR A 176 -10.71 -4.76 -7.50
N THR A 177 -9.62 -4.03 -7.51
CA THR A 177 -8.40 -4.35 -8.25
C THR A 177 -7.21 -4.14 -7.34
N THR A 178 -6.39 -5.16 -7.18
CA THR A 178 -5.25 -5.07 -6.28
C THR A 178 -4.01 -5.74 -6.84
N CYS A 179 -2.85 -5.30 -6.39
CA CYS A 179 -1.55 -5.88 -6.70
C CYS A 179 -0.54 -5.62 -5.58
N GLN A 180 0.63 -6.22 -5.69
CA GLN A 180 1.76 -5.95 -4.83
C GLN A 180 2.65 -4.86 -5.42
N ALA A 181 3.05 -3.86 -4.63
CA ALA A 181 3.93 -2.78 -5.08
C ALA A 181 5.37 -3.27 -5.30
N ILE A 182 5.99 -3.74 -4.24
CA ILE A 182 7.42 -4.10 -4.17
C ILE A 182 7.60 -5.57 -3.89
N ASP A 183 8.81 -6.07 -4.17
CA ASP A 183 9.13 -7.46 -3.91
C ASP A 183 8.93 -7.81 -2.44
N THR A 184 8.27 -8.93 -2.20
CA THR A 184 8.09 -9.49 -0.86
C THR A 184 9.23 -10.44 -0.59
N CYS A 185 10.04 -10.18 0.42
CA CYS A 185 11.10 -11.10 0.85
C CYS A 185 10.51 -12.28 1.62
N ILE A 186 9.59 -13.03 1.00
CA ILE A 186 8.82 -14.08 1.65
C ILE A 186 9.22 -15.45 1.10
N LEU A 187 9.40 -16.41 1.99
CA LEU A 187 9.60 -17.80 1.60
C LEU A 187 8.28 -18.39 1.05
N PRO A 188 8.27 -18.96 -0.16
CA PRO A 188 7.08 -19.54 -0.78
C PRO A 188 6.35 -20.55 0.12
N SER A 189 7.11 -21.33 0.92
CA SER A 189 6.57 -22.32 1.85
C SER A 189 5.66 -21.74 2.93
N LEU A 190 5.78 -20.44 3.23
CA LEU A 190 4.94 -19.76 4.20
C LEU A 190 3.58 -19.35 3.62
N ILE A 191 3.50 -19.23 2.29
CA ILE A 191 2.27 -18.82 1.58
C ILE A 191 1.43 -20.03 1.18
N ILE A 192 2.06 -21.07 0.63
CA ILE A 192 1.39 -22.22 -0.02
C ILE A 192 0.33 -22.91 0.88
N LYS A 193 0.54 -22.89 2.18
CA LYS A 193 -0.37 -23.57 3.13
C LYS A 193 -1.46 -22.66 3.71
N HIS A 194 -1.56 -21.41 3.24
CA HIS A 194 -2.57 -20.51 3.78
C HIS A 194 -3.98 -20.86 3.25
N PRO A 195 -5.00 -20.96 4.13
CA PRO A 195 -6.35 -21.41 3.72
C PRO A 195 -7.03 -20.49 2.71
N HIS A 196 -6.69 -19.20 2.65
CA HIS A 196 -7.28 -18.24 1.71
C HIS A 196 -6.51 -18.13 0.40
N LEU A 197 -5.43 -18.89 0.20
CA LEU A 197 -4.58 -18.75 -0.99
C LEU A 197 -5.37 -18.87 -2.30
N GLU A 198 -6.27 -19.85 -2.38
CA GLU A 198 -7.05 -20.16 -3.59
C GLU A 198 -8.33 -19.30 -3.71
N HIS A 199 -8.65 -18.52 -2.68
CA HIS A 199 -9.87 -17.72 -2.63
C HIS A 199 -9.67 -16.27 -3.08
N ILE A 200 -8.42 -15.81 -3.21
CA ILE A 200 -8.08 -14.46 -3.67
C ILE A 200 -8.11 -14.44 -5.20
N LYS A 201 -8.99 -13.65 -5.79
CA LYS A 201 -9.27 -13.63 -7.23
C LYS A 201 -8.91 -12.32 -7.92
N ASN A 202 -9.05 -11.20 -7.21
CA ASN A 202 -8.86 -9.87 -7.79
C ASN A 202 -7.46 -9.28 -7.52
N PHE A 203 -6.49 -10.14 -7.16
CA PHE A 203 -5.11 -9.76 -6.95
C PHE A 203 -4.27 -10.14 -8.18
N HIS A 204 -3.82 -9.13 -8.91
CA HIS A 204 -2.99 -9.31 -10.10
C HIS A 204 -1.53 -9.61 -9.71
N GLY A 205 -1.02 -10.73 -10.22
CA GLY A 205 0.28 -11.25 -9.86
C GLY A 205 0.27 -12.14 -8.60
N TRP A 206 -0.89 -12.64 -8.21
CA TRP A 206 -1.04 -13.54 -7.05
C TRP A 206 -0.53 -14.96 -7.33
N PRO A 207 0.10 -15.62 -6.35
CA PRO A 207 0.70 -15.02 -5.14
C PRO A 207 1.97 -14.23 -5.51
N PRO A 208 2.28 -13.08 -4.82
CA PRO A 208 3.25 -12.09 -5.28
C PRO A 208 4.71 -12.52 -5.09
N THR A 209 5.03 -13.71 -5.53
CA THR A 209 6.39 -14.28 -5.53
C THR A 209 6.64 -15.04 -6.82
N LYS A 210 7.80 -14.80 -7.43
CA LYS A 210 8.20 -15.42 -8.71
C LYS A 210 8.23 -16.94 -8.63
N ASP A 211 8.65 -17.49 -7.50
CA ASP A 211 8.77 -18.94 -7.29
C ASP A 211 7.41 -19.66 -7.34
N LEU A 212 6.32 -18.92 -7.17
CA LEU A 212 4.95 -19.41 -7.30
C LEU A 212 4.24 -18.91 -8.57
N GLY A 213 5.00 -18.35 -9.50
CA GLY A 213 4.45 -17.84 -10.77
C GLY A 213 3.83 -16.45 -10.70
N GLY A 214 3.90 -15.80 -9.54
CA GLY A 214 3.38 -14.46 -9.36
C GLY A 214 4.37 -13.36 -9.72
N PHE A 215 3.94 -12.12 -9.53
CA PHE A 215 4.77 -10.94 -9.79
C PHE A 215 4.35 -9.75 -8.93
N THR A 216 5.21 -8.74 -8.89
CA THR A 216 4.95 -7.45 -8.26
C THR A 216 5.01 -6.34 -9.30
N MET A 217 4.47 -5.17 -8.99
CA MET A 217 4.57 -4.00 -9.86
C MET A 217 6.03 -3.60 -10.09
N SER A 218 6.88 -3.72 -9.06
CA SER A 218 8.33 -3.55 -9.19
C SER A 218 8.95 -4.50 -10.21
N ASN A 219 8.52 -5.76 -10.25
CA ASN A 219 9.02 -6.73 -11.25
C ASN A 219 8.64 -6.32 -12.67
N LEU A 220 7.41 -5.85 -12.87
CA LEU A 220 6.94 -5.40 -14.18
C LEU A 220 7.71 -4.17 -14.65
N LEU A 221 7.89 -3.19 -13.78
CA LEU A 221 8.67 -1.98 -14.08
C LEU A 221 10.13 -2.29 -14.42
N LYS A 222 10.77 -3.18 -13.62
CA LYS A 222 12.14 -3.62 -13.90
C LYS A 222 12.25 -4.35 -15.23
N LYS A 223 11.25 -5.15 -15.60
CA LYS A 223 11.22 -5.86 -16.87
C LYS A 223 11.10 -4.88 -18.07
N GLU A 224 10.28 -3.84 -17.91
CA GLU A 224 9.98 -2.88 -18.98
C GLU A 224 11.09 -1.84 -19.15
N TYR A 225 11.60 -1.29 -18.06
CA TYR A 225 12.47 -0.09 -18.05
C TYR A 225 13.83 -0.31 -17.36
N GLY A 226 14.17 -1.52 -16.93
CA GLY A 226 15.40 -1.74 -16.17
C GLY A 226 15.41 -0.98 -14.86
N GLN A 227 16.30 0.00 -14.71
CA GLN A 227 16.36 0.88 -13.54
C GLN A 227 15.79 2.28 -13.81
N ASP A 228 15.49 2.60 -15.09
CA ASP A 228 15.11 3.95 -15.53
C ASP A 228 13.74 4.39 -14.99
N PHE A 229 12.94 3.47 -14.45
CA PHE A 229 11.68 3.81 -13.82
C PHE A 229 11.83 4.50 -12.46
N LYS A 230 13.01 4.48 -11.85
CA LYS A 230 13.26 5.07 -10.53
C LYS A 230 13.39 6.59 -10.61
N ILE A 231 13.05 7.25 -9.51
CA ILE A 231 13.26 8.69 -9.36
C ILE A 231 14.75 9.02 -9.43
N SER A 232 15.59 8.24 -8.72
CA SER A 232 17.05 8.41 -8.70
C SER A 232 17.74 7.18 -8.13
N ASP A 233 19.08 7.18 -8.08
CA ASP A 233 19.86 6.12 -7.45
C ASP A 233 19.64 6.03 -5.93
N VAL A 234 19.25 7.14 -5.30
CA VAL A 234 18.97 7.22 -3.86
C VAL A 234 17.47 7.15 -3.53
N ASP A 235 16.61 7.13 -4.55
CA ASP A 235 15.17 7.03 -4.39
C ASP A 235 14.60 6.01 -5.40
N ALA A 236 14.34 4.80 -4.92
CA ALA A 236 13.88 3.68 -5.74
C ALA A 236 12.38 3.71 -6.08
N HIS A 237 11.65 4.77 -5.71
CA HIS A 237 10.24 4.92 -6.09
C HIS A 237 10.08 5.17 -7.58
N PRO A 238 8.92 4.79 -8.16
CA PRO A 238 8.65 5.05 -9.56
C PRO A 238 8.59 6.55 -9.88
N ASN A 239 9.32 6.96 -10.92
CA ASN A 239 9.24 8.30 -11.48
C ASN A 239 7.96 8.50 -12.30
N GLU A 240 7.79 9.64 -12.96
CA GLU A 240 6.59 9.96 -13.73
C GLU A 240 6.26 8.88 -14.80
N MET A 241 7.27 8.34 -15.49
CA MET A 241 7.09 7.26 -16.47
C MET A 241 6.60 5.98 -15.77
N GLY A 242 7.21 5.62 -14.65
CA GLY A 242 6.79 4.48 -13.84
C GLY A 242 5.36 4.63 -13.32
N GLN A 243 4.96 5.85 -12.89
CA GLN A 243 3.59 6.11 -12.43
C GLN A 243 2.56 5.97 -13.57
N LYS A 244 2.88 6.43 -14.77
CA LYS A 244 2.04 6.25 -15.97
C LYS A 244 1.88 4.78 -16.33
N PHE A 245 2.97 4.00 -16.26
CA PHE A 245 2.92 2.55 -16.47
C PHE A 245 2.01 1.85 -15.46
N ILE A 246 2.17 2.16 -14.17
CA ILE A 246 1.32 1.61 -13.09
C ILE A 246 -0.15 1.91 -13.35
N ALA A 247 -0.49 3.16 -13.65
CA ALA A 247 -1.86 3.57 -13.95
C ALA A 247 -2.45 2.76 -15.11
N ASN A 248 -1.70 2.61 -16.22
CA ASN A 248 -2.15 1.85 -17.38
C ASN A 248 -2.37 0.36 -17.04
N LYS A 249 -1.44 -0.26 -16.29
CA LYS A 249 -1.56 -1.66 -15.88
C LYS A 249 -2.75 -1.92 -14.96
N LEU A 250 -2.97 -1.04 -13.98
CA LEU A 250 -4.12 -1.18 -13.09
C LEU A 250 -5.45 -0.99 -13.83
N MET A 251 -5.52 -0.09 -14.80
CA MET A 251 -6.71 0.06 -15.65
C MET A 251 -6.93 -1.15 -16.56
N GLU A 252 -5.86 -1.70 -17.15
CA GLU A 252 -5.91 -2.94 -17.92
C GLU A 252 -6.47 -4.09 -17.07
N TYR A 253 -5.98 -4.25 -15.84
CA TYR A 253 -6.45 -5.27 -14.91
C TYR A 253 -7.89 -5.06 -14.47
N ALA A 254 -8.32 -3.83 -14.32
CA ALA A 254 -9.70 -3.48 -13.97
C ALA A 254 -10.68 -3.57 -15.16
N ASN A 255 -10.20 -3.80 -16.37
CA ASN A 255 -10.97 -3.76 -17.62
C ASN A 255 -11.73 -2.42 -17.79
N VAL A 256 -11.01 -1.31 -17.63
CA VAL A 256 -11.57 0.06 -17.68
C VAL A 256 -10.70 1.00 -18.53
#